data_0899c54050b04ba55595c3a08610672d
#
_entry.id   0899c54050b04ba55595c3a08610672d
#
_cell.length_a   1.000
_cell.length_b   1.000
_cell.length_c   1.000
_cell.angle_alpha   90.00
_cell.angle_beta   90.00
_cell.angle_gamma   90.00
#
_symmetry.space_group_name_H-M   'P 1'
#
loop_
_entity.id
_entity.type
_entity.pdbx_description
1 polymer ?
#
loop_
_entity_poly.entity_id
_entity_poly.type
_entity_poly.pdbx_seq_one_letter_code
_entity_poly.pdbx_strand_id
1 'polypeptide(L)'
;MKHLWVLATLTSLLGVARGANATPRPLPFTYQHEQLARGDAEFEQFGDFTLTRATEYPSGEPGYYGLYQFQTEFEYGITDRLELGLYFTYAPAAATGYSDTARSFNGNGFKQRLRYQLAPTGVWPIDVSVYGELAENERELEIEAKIILQRRIDRLRIIANLVGEQEFYFNGKKDLVFAPSAGITFEASPIVQPGFEWWMRAEYPLEDPPHPRPFELGPHHYVGPALLLSFGRLWWSSGAYLRVSDHGHSMQRGESAGPIWFRTVVGFGL
;
A
#
# COMPACT_ATOMS: atom_id res chain seq x y z
N MET A 1 -17.16 35.23 -20.82
CA MET A 1 -17.07 34.18 -21.85
C MET A 1 -15.79 33.32 -21.78
N LYS A 2 -14.88 33.53 -20.86
CA LYS A 2 -13.62 32.72 -20.75
C LYS A 2 -13.74 31.44 -19.88
N HIS A 3 -14.85 31.25 -19.19
CA HIS A 3 -15.03 30.08 -18.28
C HIS A 3 -15.84 28.92 -18.90
N LEU A 4 -16.46 29.15 -20.08
CA LEU A 4 -17.24 28.07 -20.74
C LEU A 4 -16.36 27.01 -21.43
N TRP A 5 -15.13 27.35 -21.80
CA TRP A 5 -14.23 26.43 -22.51
C TRP A 5 -13.58 25.39 -21.62
N VAL A 6 -13.40 25.70 -20.32
CA VAL A 6 -12.83 24.75 -19.35
C VAL A 6 -13.81 23.64 -19.02
N LEU A 7 -15.11 23.94 -18.93
CA LEU A 7 -16.14 22.91 -18.73
C LEU A 7 -16.34 22.00 -19.94
N ALA A 8 -16.21 22.54 -21.15
CA ALA A 8 -16.36 21.74 -22.38
C ALA A 8 -15.20 20.77 -22.60
N THR A 9 -14.00 21.08 -22.10
CA THR A 9 -12.84 20.20 -22.20
C THR A 9 -12.89 19.06 -21.17
N LEU A 10 -13.45 19.30 -19.98
CA LEU A 10 -13.68 18.23 -18.98
C LEU A 10 -14.79 17.27 -19.41
N THR A 11 -15.85 17.75 -20.06
CA THR A 11 -16.94 16.91 -20.53
C THR A 11 -16.56 16.05 -21.74
N SER A 12 -15.59 16.45 -22.56
CA SER A 12 -15.14 15.65 -23.70
C SER A 12 -14.17 14.52 -23.29
N LEU A 13 -13.51 14.61 -22.14
CA LEU A 13 -12.71 13.51 -21.56
C LEU A 13 -13.59 12.40 -20.95
N LEU A 14 -14.83 12.71 -20.58
CA LEU A 14 -15.77 11.72 -20.04
C LEU A 14 -16.55 10.94 -21.14
N GLY A 15 -16.36 11.29 -22.41
CA GLY A 15 -17.18 10.81 -23.53
C GLY A 15 -16.69 9.54 -24.23
N VAL A 16 -15.59 8.90 -23.82
CA VAL A 16 -15.10 7.63 -24.42
C VAL A 16 -14.95 6.57 -23.33
N ALA A 17 -15.98 6.37 -22.52
CA ALA A 17 -16.04 5.21 -21.65
C ALA A 17 -16.39 3.96 -22.49
N ARG A 18 -15.41 3.38 -23.17
CA ARG A 18 -15.37 1.93 -23.35
C ARG A 18 -15.48 1.35 -21.94
N GLY A 19 -16.31 0.30 -21.74
CA GLY A 19 -16.52 -0.25 -20.41
C GLY A 19 -15.21 -0.52 -19.70
N ALA A 20 -14.69 0.47 -18.96
CA ALA A 20 -13.47 0.35 -18.21
C ALA A 20 -13.70 -0.70 -17.15
N ASN A 21 -12.91 -1.74 -17.16
CA ASN A 21 -12.93 -2.75 -16.13
C ASN A 21 -11.99 -2.29 -15.01
N ALA A 22 -12.51 -2.22 -13.79
CA ALA A 22 -11.68 -2.07 -12.62
C ALA A 22 -10.78 -3.31 -12.48
N THR A 23 -9.62 -3.15 -11.85
CA THR A 23 -8.70 -4.25 -11.51
C THR A 23 -8.69 -4.49 -10.00
N PRO A 24 -9.79 -5.06 -9.42
CA PRO A 24 -9.96 -5.17 -7.98
C PRO A 24 -8.81 -5.90 -7.32
N ARG A 25 -8.24 -5.31 -6.29
CA ARG A 25 -7.12 -5.83 -5.51
C ARG A 25 -7.65 -6.72 -4.36
N PRO A 26 -7.46 -8.07 -4.41
CA PRO A 26 -8.08 -8.97 -3.43
C PRO A 26 -7.37 -8.97 -2.07
N LEU A 27 -6.11 -8.55 -2.01
CA LEU A 27 -5.29 -8.45 -0.81
C LEU A 27 -4.79 -7.02 -0.65
N PRO A 28 -5.05 -6.35 0.49
CA PRO A 28 -4.72 -4.94 0.66
C PRO A 28 -3.23 -4.59 0.60
N PHE A 29 -2.32 -5.48 1.05
CA PHE A 29 -0.87 -5.28 1.03
C PHE A 29 -0.17 -5.96 -0.14
N THR A 30 -0.72 -7.10 -0.61
CA THR A 30 -0.07 -7.94 -1.62
C THR A 30 -0.62 -7.61 -3.00
N TYR A 31 0.22 -7.04 -3.85
CA TYR A 31 -0.13 -6.72 -5.23
C TYR A 31 -0.32 -7.98 -6.06
N GLN A 32 -1.39 -8.00 -6.83
CA GLN A 32 -1.67 -9.06 -7.79
C GLN A 32 -0.92 -8.86 -9.12
N HIS A 33 -0.87 -9.91 -9.94
CA HIS A 33 -0.27 -9.87 -11.27
C HIS A 33 -1.11 -9.07 -12.26
N GLU A 34 -2.46 -9.17 -12.19
CA GLU A 34 -3.38 -8.46 -13.07
C GLU A 34 -3.22 -6.96 -12.92
N GLN A 35 -3.31 -6.25 -14.04
CA GLN A 35 -3.22 -4.79 -14.15
C GLN A 35 -4.21 -4.27 -15.18
N LEU A 36 -4.37 -2.96 -15.22
CA LEU A 36 -5.26 -2.28 -16.18
C LEU A 36 -4.85 -2.55 -17.63
N ALA A 37 -5.83 -2.80 -18.48
CA ALA A 37 -5.62 -2.89 -19.91
C ALA A 37 -5.23 -1.52 -20.51
N ARG A 38 -4.67 -1.53 -21.69
CA ARG A 38 -4.27 -0.31 -22.38
C ARG A 38 -5.41 0.69 -22.52
N GLY A 39 -5.22 1.88 -21.97
CA GLY A 39 -6.16 3.01 -22.03
C GLY A 39 -7.20 3.00 -20.92
N ASP A 40 -7.27 1.96 -20.10
CA ASP A 40 -8.10 1.95 -18.90
C ASP A 40 -7.44 2.77 -17.78
N ALA A 41 -8.25 3.35 -16.91
CA ALA A 41 -7.80 4.12 -15.77
C ALA A 41 -8.63 3.79 -14.53
N GLU A 42 -8.02 3.94 -13.35
CA GLU A 42 -8.66 3.65 -12.08
C GLU A 42 -8.19 4.65 -11.02
N PHE A 43 -9.09 5.00 -10.09
CA PHE A 43 -8.75 5.66 -8.85
C PHE A 43 -8.86 4.69 -7.69
N GLU A 44 -7.84 4.69 -6.83
CA GLU A 44 -7.84 3.96 -5.58
C GLU A 44 -7.67 4.93 -4.39
N GLN A 45 -8.43 4.70 -3.33
CA GLN A 45 -8.29 5.40 -2.06
C GLN A 45 -7.91 4.41 -0.98
N PHE A 46 -6.72 4.55 -0.42
CA PHE A 46 -6.23 3.76 0.70
C PHE A 46 -6.48 4.48 2.02
N GLY A 47 -6.75 3.70 3.03
CA GLY A 47 -6.78 4.13 4.41
C GLY A 47 -6.09 3.10 5.30
N ASP A 48 -5.04 3.52 5.99
CA ASP A 48 -4.33 2.73 6.97
C ASP A 48 -4.63 3.24 8.37
N PHE A 49 -4.77 2.31 9.29
CA PHE A 49 -4.89 2.58 10.71
C PHE A 49 -4.11 1.55 11.50
N THR A 50 -3.25 1.98 12.42
CA THR A 50 -2.62 1.11 13.41
C THR A 50 -2.74 1.69 14.80
N LEU A 51 -2.90 0.82 15.78
CA LEU A 51 -2.76 1.19 17.18
C LEU A 51 -1.29 1.27 17.52
N THR A 52 -0.88 2.37 18.12
CA THR A 52 0.48 2.53 18.61
C THR A 52 0.46 3.18 19.98
N ARG A 53 1.52 2.97 20.75
CA ARG A 53 1.65 3.60 22.06
C ARG A 53 2.31 4.97 21.89
N ALA A 54 1.58 6.01 22.25
CA ALA A 54 2.13 7.35 22.27
C ALA A 54 3.24 7.49 23.32
N THR A 55 4.06 8.51 23.10
CA THR A 55 4.93 9.06 24.14
C THR A 55 4.13 9.43 25.38
N GLU A 56 4.77 9.48 26.56
CA GLU A 56 4.12 9.88 27.81
C GLU A 56 3.33 11.16 27.69
N TYR A 57 2.12 11.15 28.21
CA TYR A 57 1.46 12.41 28.53
C TYR A 57 2.33 13.21 29.50
N PRO A 58 2.21 14.55 29.58
CA PRO A 58 2.86 15.34 30.61
C PRO A 58 2.56 14.88 32.04
N SER A 59 1.45 14.15 32.24
CA SER A 59 1.06 13.48 33.48
C SER A 59 1.89 12.23 33.79
N GLY A 60 2.74 11.74 32.87
CA GLY A 60 3.47 10.49 33.00
C GLY A 60 2.66 9.23 32.68
N GLU A 61 1.39 9.37 32.32
CA GLU A 61 0.55 8.23 31.96
C GLU A 61 0.82 7.76 30.52
N PRO A 62 0.80 6.42 30.27
CA PRO A 62 0.92 5.90 28.92
C PRO A 62 -0.31 6.25 28.10
N GLY A 63 -0.13 7.00 27.03
CA GLY A 63 -1.17 7.26 26.04
C GLY A 63 -1.15 6.26 24.89
N TYR A 64 -2.32 5.91 24.42
CA TYR A 64 -2.49 5.17 23.16
C TYR A 64 -3.13 6.08 22.14
N TYR A 65 -2.65 6.02 20.92
CA TYR A 65 -3.26 6.72 19.80
C TYR A 65 -3.20 5.86 18.54
N GLY A 66 -4.04 6.19 17.58
CA GLY A 66 -3.99 5.58 16.26
C GLY A 66 -3.11 6.42 15.34
N LEU A 67 -2.28 5.76 14.55
CA LEU A 67 -1.69 6.35 13.36
C LEU A 67 -2.63 6.12 12.20
N TYR A 68 -2.86 7.19 11.45
CA TYR A 68 -3.67 7.18 10.24
C TYR A 68 -2.81 7.62 9.07
N GLN A 69 -2.93 6.91 7.95
CA GLN A 69 -2.35 7.33 6.70
C GLN A 69 -3.37 7.11 5.59
N PHE A 70 -3.44 8.06 4.69
CA PHE A 70 -4.24 7.95 3.48
C PHE A 70 -3.35 8.08 2.25
N GLN A 71 -3.74 7.36 1.19
CA GLN A 71 -3.11 7.48 -0.11
C GLN A 71 -4.21 7.51 -1.15
N THR A 72 -4.13 8.45 -2.08
CA THR A 72 -4.96 8.46 -3.29
C THR A 72 -4.08 8.09 -4.45
N GLU A 73 -4.42 7.03 -5.16
CA GLU A 73 -3.72 6.56 -6.35
C GLU A 73 -4.55 6.80 -7.61
N PHE A 74 -3.88 7.22 -8.66
CA PHE A 74 -4.39 7.18 -10.02
C PHE A 74 -3.57 6.17 -10.81
N GLU A 75 -4.23 5.17 -11.37
CA GLU A 75 -3.63 4.14 -12.20
C GLU A 75 -4.02 4.33 -13.67
N TYR A 76 -3.08 4.02 -14.58
CA TYR A 76 -3.32 4.08 -16.02
C TYR A 76 -2.58 2.97 -16.77
N GLY A 77 -3.32 2.19 -17.56
CA GLY A 77 -2.76 1.19 -18.45
C GLY A 77 -2.10 1.83 -19.69
N ILE A 78 -0.77 1.92 -19.69
CA ILE A 78 0.00 2.45 -20.85
C ILE A 78 -0.06 1.45 -22.00
N THR A 79 0.11 0.17 -21.70
CA THR A 79 -0.06 -0.97 -22.63
C THR A 79 -0.80 -2.08 -21.91
N ASP A 80 -1.14 -3.16 -22.59
CA ASP A 80 -1.76 -4.33 -21.96
C ASP A 80 -0.86 -5.02 -20.91
N ARG A 81 0.40 -4.60 -20.78
CA ARG A 81 1.38 -5.17 -19.84
C ARG A 81 2.19 -4.14 -19.07
N LEU A 82 1.97 -2.85 -19.28
CA LEU A 82 2.66 -1.77 -18.57
C LEU A 82 1.65 -0.80 -18.01
N GLU A 83 1.71 -0.58 -16.72
CA GLU A 83 0.83 0.30 -15.96
C GLU A 83 1.66 1.34 -15.20
N LEU A 84 1.15 2.57 -15.19
CA LEU A 84 1.63 3.69 -14.39
C LEU A 84 0.71 3.89 -13.19
N GLY A 85 1.26 4.14 -12.03
CA GLY A 85 0.55 4.62 -10.84
C GLY A 85 1.15 5.94 -10.34
N LEU A 86 0.29 6.84 -9.93
CA LEU A 86 0.66 8.12 -9.33
C LEU A 86 -0.08 8.26 -8.00
N TYR A 87 0.64 8.50 -6.91
CA TYR A 87 0.06 8.58 -5.57
C TYR A 87 0.27 9.94 -4.93
N PHE A 88 -0.70 10.31 -4.12
CA PHE A 88 -0.58 11.35 -3.11
C PHE A 88 -0.78 10.72 -1.74
N THR A 89 0.23 10.80 -0.88
CA THR A 89 0.16 10.33 0.50
C THR A 89 -0.11 11.50 1.42
N TYR A 90 -0.98 11.31 2.40
CA TYR A 90 -1.32 12.34 3.37
C TYR A 90 -1.83 11.74 4.68
N ALA A 91 -1.62 12.46 5.76
CA ALA A 91 -2.19 12.11 7.06
C ALA A 91 -3.02 13.30 7.57
N PRO A 92 -4.14 13.03 8.28
CA PRO A 92 -4.83 14.12 8.97
C PRO A 92 -3.89 14.73 9.99
N ALA A 93 -3.90 16.07 10.10
CA ALA A 93 -3.21 16.73 11.19
C ALA A 93 -3.71 16.13 12.51
N ALA A 94 -2.80 15.67 13.36
CA ALA A 94 -3.18 15.17 14.66
C ALA A 94 -3.98 16.26 15.40
N ALA A 95 -5.19 15.95 15.79
CA ALA A 95 -6.12 16.88 16.41
C ALA A 95 -5.64 17.39 17.79
N THR A 96 -4.54 16.89 18.29
CA THR A 96 -4.03 17.19 19.61
C THR A 96 -2.51 17.28 19.57
N GLY A 97 -1.94 18.38 19.91
CA GLY A 97 -0.57 18.78 20.15
C GLY A 97 0.52 17.77 20.49
N TYR A 98 0.39 16.51 20.08
CA TYR A 98 1.38 15.47 20.21
C TYR A 98 2.39 15.52 19.08
N SER A 99 3.63 15.27 19.45
CA SER A 99 4.86 15.42 18.67
C SER A 99 4.75 14.96 17.20
N ASP A 100 5.60 15.53 16.37
CA ASP A 100 5.70 15.33 14.92
C ASP A 100 5.78 13.87 14.46
N THR A 101 6.16 12.95 15.33
CA THR A 101 6.21 11.50 15.08
C THR A 101 4.83 10.82 14.97
N ALA A 102 3.75 11.49 15.40
CA ALA A 102 2.39 10.92 15.39
C ALA A 102 1.61 11.21 14.10
N ARG A 103 2.20 11.88 13.12
CA ARG A 103 1.44 12.45 12.01
C ARG A 103 1.25 11.54 10.81
N SER A 104 2.20 10.67 10.54
CA SER A 104 2.17 9.79 9.37
C SER A 104 3.28 8.76 9.46
N PHE A 105 3.09 7.57 8.87
CA PHE A 105 4.18 6.62 8.69
C PHE A 105 5.25 7.21 7.77
N ASN A 106 4.84 7.85 6.66
CA ASN A 106 5.72 8.31 5.59
C ASN A 106 5.61 9.81 5.30
N GLY A 107 4.90 10.61 6.14
CA GLY A 107 4.68 12.03 5.84
C GLY A 107 3.71 12.26 4.69
N ASN A 108 3.54 13.53 4.32
CA ASN A 108 2.83 13.90 3.11
C ASN A 108 3.79 13.80 1.94
N GLY A 109 3.38 13.13 0.85
CA GLY A 109 4.30 12.88 -0.24
C GLY A 109 3.62 12.55 -1.55
N PHE A 110 4.46 12.30 -2.51
CA PHE A 110 4.10 11.88 -3.84
C PHE A 110 4.87 10.62 -4.20
N LYS A 111 4.20 9.68 -4.88
CA LYS A 111 4.84 8.47 -5.39
C LYS A 111 4.49 8.30 -6.85
N GLN A 112 5.40 7.69 -7.58
CA GLN A 112 5.20 7.30 -8.97
C GLN A 112 5.74 5.89 -9.16
N ARG A 113 4.95 5.03 -9.82
CA ARG A 113 5.34 3.65 -10.05
C ARG A 113 5.11 3.19 -11.47
N LEU A 114 5.88 2.20 -11.86
CA LEU A 114 5.65 1.40 -13.06
C LEU A 114 5.55 -0.06 -12.67
N ARG A 115 4.55 -0.76 -13.23
CA ARG A 115 4.37 -2.20 -13.08
C ARG A 115 4.33 -2.85 -14.46
N TYR A 116 5.11 -3.91 -14.65
CA TYR A 116 5.21 -4.59 -15.92
C TYR A 116 5.02 -6.10 -15.79
N GLN A 117 4.07 -6.67 -16.54
CA GLN A 117 3.86 -8.11 -16.66
C GLN A 117 4.91 -8.71 -17.61
N LEU A 118 5.68 -9.68 -17.13
CA LEU A 118 6.67 -10.37 -17.98
C LEU A 118 6.01 -11.24 -19.06
N ALA A 119 4.84 -11.80 -18.75
CA ALA A 119 3.99 -12.53 -19.68
C ALA A 119 2.51 -12.23 -19.38
N PRO A 120 1.57 -12.41 -20.33
CA PRO A 120 0.15 -12.37 -20.03
C PRO A 120 -0.24 -13.42 -18.97
N THR A 121 -1.28 -13.11 -18.18
CA THR A 121 -1.80 -13.99 -17.12
C THR A 121 -2.08 -15.41 -17.63
N GLY A 122 -1.57 -16.42 -16.92
CA GLY A 122 -1.80 -17.84 -17.20
C GLY A 122 -0.95 -18.43 -18.32
N VAL A 123 -0.06 -17.66 -18.95
CA VAL A 123 0.88 -18.17 -19.97
C VAL A 123 2.01 -18.97 -19.31
N TRP A 124 2.47 -18.54 -18.14
CA TRP A 124 3.48 -19.25 -17.38
C TRP A 124 2.86 -20.06 -16.23
N PRO A 125 3.52 -21.10 -15.73
CA PRO A 125 3.05 -21.85 -14.55
C PRO A 125 2.87 -20.98 -13.31
N ILE A 126 3.66 -19.92 -13.21
CA ILE A 126 3.57 -18.84 -12.22
C ILE A 126 3.63 -17.54 -13.00
N ASP A 127 2.64 -16.69 -12.83
CA ASP A 127 2.61 -15.36 -13.41
C ASP A 127 3.60 -14.46 -12.65
N VAL A 128 4.38 -13.67 -13.40
CA VAL A 128 5.44 -12.82 -12.84
C VAL A 128 5.29 -11.39 -13.35
N SER A 129 5.27 -10.42 -12.43
CA SER A 129 5.40 -9.00 -12.74
C SER A 129 6.58 -8.40 -11.98
N VAL A 130 7.12 -7.33 -12.54
CA VAL A 130 8.11 -6.48 -11.88
C VAL A 130 7.51 -5.10 -11.66
N TYR A 131 7.97 -4.45 -10.60
CA TYR A 131 7.46 -3.17 -10.15
C TYR A 131 8.64 -2.32 -9.68
N GLY A 132 8.61 -1.04 -9.99
CA GLY A 132 9.54 -0.03 -9.48
C GLY A 132 8.77 1.20 -9.08
N GLU A 133 9.09 1.77 -7.94
CA GLU A 133 8.48 2.99 -7.39
C GLU A 133 9.56 3.95 -6.94
N LEU A 134 9.29 5.22 -7.14
CA LEU A 134 10.02 6.34 -6.57
C LEU A 134 9.03 7.15 -5.73
N ALA A 135 9.33 7.31 -4.46
CA ALA A 135 8.53 8.09 -3.53
C ALA A 135 9.36 9.23 -2.94
N GLU A 136 8.73 10.37 -2.74
CA GLU A 136 9.32 11.53 -2.09
C GLU A 136 8.32 12.13 -1.10
N ASN A 137 8.79 12.41 0.09
CA ASN A 137 8.06 13.13 1.10
C ASN A 137 8.94 14.22 1.74
N GLU A 138 8.46 14.91 2.75
CA GLU A 138 9.18 16.00 3.41
C GLU A 138 10.45 15.56 4.17
N ARG A 139 10.70 14.26 4.34
CA ARG A 139 11.79 13.71 5.13
C ARG A 139 12.78 12.90 4.32
N GLU A 140 12.34 12.26 3.24
CA GLU A 140 13.09 11.21 2.57
C GLU A 140 12.70 11.04 1.11
N LEU A 141 13.61 10.42 0.37
CA LEU A 141 13.41 9.83 -0.94
C LEU A 141 13.47 8.31 -0.80
N GLU A 142 12.50 7.59 -1.36
CA GLU A 142 12.44 6.13 -1.34
C GLU A 142 12.52 5.59 -2.76
N ILE A 143 13.25 4.49 -2.93
CA ILE A 143 13.29 3.71 -4.18
C ILE A 143 12.88 2.29 -3.82
N GLU A 144 11.73 1.85 -4.33
CA GLU A 144 11.21 0.49 -4.11
C GLU A 144 11.31 -0.34 -5.39
N ALA A 145 11.70 -1.61 -5.24
CA ALA A 145 11.59 -2.63 -6.26
C ALA A 145 10.79 -3.83 -5.73
N LYS A 146 9.93 -4.39 -6.59
CA LYS A 146 9.06 -5.50 -6.21
C LYS A 146 9.00 -6.54 -7.31
N ILE A 147 9.04 -7.82 -6.92
CA ILE A 147 8.71 -8.96 -7.77
C ILE A 147 7.38 -9.52 -7.30
N ILE A 148 6.41 -9.56 -8.19
CA ILE A 148 5.06 -10.06 -7.94
C ILE A 148 4.96 -11.45 -8.57
N LEU A 149 4.60 -12.44 -7.77
CA LEU A 149 4.39 -13.82 -8.16
C LEU A 149 2.94 -14.19 -7.90
N GLN A 150 2.30 -14.83 -8.88
CA GLN A 150 0.92 -15.25 -8.72
C GLN A 150 0.67 -16.59 -9.41
N ARG A 151 -0.16 -17.41 -8.76
CA ARG A 151 -0.74 -18.61 -9.37
C ARG A 151 -2.22 -18.68 -9.10
N ARG A 152 -2.98 -18.95 -10.16
CA ARG A 152 -4.43 -19.20 -10.06
C ARG A 152 -4.68 -20.70 -10.25
N ILE A 153 -5.51 -21.28 -9.38
CA ILE A 153 -5.97 -22.66 -9.44
C ILE A 153 -7.48 -22.61 -9.27
N ASP A 154 -8.22 -22.69 -10.37
CA ASP A 154 -9.67 -22.46 -10.41
C ASP A 154 -10.06 -21.13 -9.75
N ARG A 155 -10.75 -21.21 -8.60
CA ARG A 155 -11.20 -20.07 -7.80
C ARG A 155 -10.20 -19.62 -6.74
N LEU A 156 -9.13 -20.38 -6.57
CA LEU A 156 -8.08 -20.07 -5.61
C LEU A 156 -7.00 -19.26 -6.30
N ARG A 157 -6.55 -18.19 -5.64
CA ARG A 157 -5.43 -17.37 -6.08
C ARG A 157 -4.40 -17.30 -4.94
N ILE A 158 -3.16 -17.62 -5.27
CA ILE A 158 -2.02 -17.52 -4.36
C ILE A 158 -1.14 -16.43 -4.91
N ILE A 159 -0.80 -15.44 -4.09
CA ILE A 159 -0.02 -14.27 -4.48
C ILE A 159 1.13 -14.09 -3.50
N ALA A 160 2.30 -13.71 -3.99
CA ALA A 160 3.45 -13.34 -3.16
C ALA A 160 4.20 -12.17 -3.80
N ASN A 161 4.67 -11.24 -2.96
CA ASN A 161 5.52 -10.14 -3.38
C ASN A 161 6.85 -10.20 -2.62
N LEU A 162 7.95 -10.05 -3.33
CA LEU A 162 9.26 -9.80 -2.76
C LEU A 162 9.55 -8.32 -2.93
N VAL A 163 9.71 -7.60 -1.84
CA VAL A 163 9.84 -6.14 -1.83
C VAL A 163 11.15 -5.76 -1.16
N GLY A 164 11.93 -4.94 -1.84
CA GLY A 164 13.11 -4.27 -1.30
C GLY A 164 13.00 -2.77 -1.55
N GLU A 165 13.31 -1.98 -0.56
CA GLU A 165 13.20 -0.52 -0.57
C GLU A 165 14.47 0.11 -0.01
N GLN A 166 14.94 1.17 -0.61
CA GLN A 166 16.05 1.98 -0.13
C GLN A 166 15.52 3.36 0.23
N GLU A 167 15.61 3.72 1.49
CA GLU A 167 15.26 5.03 2.02
C GLU A 167 16.50 5.94 2.14
N PHE A 168 16.39 7.16 1.67
CA PHE A 168 17.43 8.20 1.72
C PHE A 168 16.87 9.41 2.47
N TYR A 169 17.12 9.49 3.76
CA TYR A 169 16.66 10.60 4.59
C TYR A 169 17.44 11.87 4.29
N PHE A 170 16.79 13.02 4.24
CA PHE A 170 17.43 14.32 3.99
C PHE A 170 18.36 14.78 5.12
N ASN A 171 18.32 14.12 6.27
CA ASN A 171 19.28 14.30 7.36
C ASN A 171 20.58 13.46 7.17
N GLY A 172 20.72 12.73 6.05
CA GLY A 172 21.88 11.92 5.69
C GLY A 172 21.80 10.45 6.09
N LYS A 173 20.78 10.03 6.82
CA LYS A 173 20.53 8.62 7.14
C LYS A 173 20.08 7.84 5.92
N LYS A 174 20.29 6.52 5.97
CA LYS A 174 19.87 5.58 4.91
C LYS A 174 19.46 4.28 5.54
N ASP A 175 18.32 3.77 5.13
CA ASP A 175 17.81 2.47 5.57
C ASP A 175 17.53 1.59 4.35
N LEU A 176 17.83 0.30 4.48
CA LEU A 176 17.39 -0.73 3.55
C LEU A 176 16.20 -1.44 4.18
N VAL A 177 15.09 -1.47 3.47
CA VAL A 177 13.87 -2.11 3.94
C VAL A 177 13.60 -3.36 3.13
N PHE A 178 13.21 -4.43 3.83
CA PHE A 178 12.71 -5.66 3.24
C PHE A 178 11.29 -5.92 3.73
N ALA A 179 10.32 -5.92 2.80
CA ALA A 179 8.90 -5.94 3.12
C ALA A 179 8.11 -6.96 2.28
N PRO A 180 8.44 -8.26 2.30
CA PRO A 180 7.71 -9.27 1.56
C PRO A 180 6.29 -9.44 2.08
N SER A 181 5.40 -9.84 1.18
CA SER A 181 4.02 -10.19 1.52
C SER A 181 3.55 -11.40 0.72
N ALA A 182 2.59 -12.12 1.26
CA ALA A 182 1.95 -13.24 0.59
C ALA A 182 0.53 -13.45 1.09
N GLY A 183 -0.32 -14.00 0.25
CA GLY A 183 -1.67 -14.33 0.67
C GLY A 183 -2.36 -15.28 -0.30
N ILE A 184 -3.51 -15.72 0.17
CA ILE A 184 -4.37 -16.65 -0.55
C ILE A 184 -5.79 -16.07 -0.56
N THR A 185 -6.45 -16.11 -1.69
CA THR A 185 -7.83 -15.64 -1.83
C THR A 185 -8.67 -16.69 -2.54
N PHE A 186 -9.97 -16.69 -2.23
CA PHE A 186 -10.94 -17.61 -2.82
C PHE A 186 -12.11 -16.83 -3.42
N GLU A 187 -12.33 -16.95 -4.72
CA GLU A 187 -13.45 -16.35 -5.44
C GLU A 187 -14.75 -17.10 -5.11
N ALA A 188 -15.37 -16.75 -3.97
CA ALA A 188 -16.61 -17.39 -3.52
C ALA A 188 -17.77 -17.06 -4.47
N SER A 189 -17.79 -15.83 -5.00
CA SER A 189 -18.70 -15.37 -6.05
C SER A 189 -18.04 -14.24 -6.85
N PRO A 190 -18.63 -13.77 -7.97
CA PRO A 190 -18.11 -12.59 -8.69
C PRO A 190 -18.05 -11.32 -7.83
N ILE A 191 -18.80 -11.27 -6.72
CA ILE A 191 -18.85 -10.11 -5.83
C ILE A 191 -17.95 -10.28 -4.61
N VAL A 192 -17.81 -11.52 -4.08
CA VAL A 192 -17.21 -11.78 -2.76
C VAL A 192 -15.98 -12.67 -2.90
N GLN A 193 -14.84 -12.17 -2.46
CA GLN A 193 -13.57 -12.88 -2.46
C GLN A 193 -12.88 -12.73 -1.09
N PRO A 194 -13.11 -13.65 -0.15
CA PRO A 194 -12.38 -13.71 1.10
C PRO A 194 -10.93 -14.14 0.85
N GLY A 195 -10.04 -13.72 1.75
CA GLY A 195 -8.62 -14.06 1.71
C GLY A 195 -8.00 -14.10 3.09
N PHE A 196 -6.74 -14.50 3.09
CA PHE A 196 -5.87 -14.43 4.23
C PHE A 196 -4.50 -13.95 3.76
N GLU A 197 -3.90 -13.02 4.49
CA GLU A 197 -2.68 -12.33 4.09
C GLU A 197 -1.67 -12.32 5.23
N TRP A 198 -0.41 -12.46 4.85
CA TRP A 198 0.76 -12.22 5.67
C TRP A 198 1.61 -11.15 5.01
N TRP A 199 2.16 -10.26 5.81
CA TRP A 199 3.18 -9.32 5.37
C TRP A 199 4.15 -9.05 6.50
N MET A 200 5.33 -8.59 6.15
CA MET A 200 6.31 -8.17 7.14
C MET A 200 7.03 -6.89 6.69
N ARG A 201 7.67 -6.21 7.64
CA ARG A 201 8.62 -5.13 7.39
C ARG A 201 9.82 -5.31 8.32
N ALA A 202 11.01 -5.19 7.74
CA ALA A 202 12.28 -5.16 8.48
C ALA A 202 13.14 -4.04 7.90
N GLU A 203 13.71 -3.21 8.76
CA GLU A 203 14.54 -2.08 8.39
C GLU A 203 15.98 -2.34 8.85
N TYR A 204 16.94 -2.02 7.99
CA TYR A 204 18.35 -2.21 8.21
C TYR A 204 19.09 -0.90 7.97
N PRO A 205 19.52 -0.19 9.07
CA PRO A 205 20.31 1.02 8.94
C PRO A 205 21.62 0.74 8.20
N LEU A 206 21.97 1.57 7.24
CA LEU A 206 23.22 1.49 6.47
C LEU A 206 24.32 2.42 6.98
N GLU A 207 24.13 3.01 8.16
CA GLU A 207 25.12 3.87 8.82
C GLU A 207 26.14 3.04 9.62
N ASP A 208 27.37 3.57 9.73
CA ASP A 208 28.43 2.99 10.57
C ASP A 208 28.86 4.01 11.65
N PRO A 209 28.65 3.73 12.97
CA PRO A 209 27.94 2.57 13.52
C PRO A 209 26.43 2.66 13.31
N PRO A 210 25.76 1.52 13.10
CA PRO A 210 24.31 1.49 12.93
C PRO A 210 23.65 2.05 14.19
N HIS A 211 22.63 2.90 13.99
CA HIS A 211 21.89 3.46 15.10
C HIS A 211 21.12 2.34 15.80
N PRO A 212 21.27 2.13 17.12
CA PRO A 212 20.54 1.09 17.84
C PRO A 212 19.07 1.51 17.95
N ARG A 213 18.24 1.04 17.03
CA ARG A 213 16.79 1.10 17.13
C ARG A 213 16.19 -0.32 17.07
N PRO A 214 16.55 -1.20 18.02
CA PRO A 214 16.23 -2.62 17.89
C PRO A 214 14.72 -2.90 17.81
N PHE A 215 13.87 -1.96 18.20
CA PHE A 215 12.41 -2.15 18.23
C PHE A 215 11.68 -1.60 16.99
N GLU A 216 12.28 -0.64 16.30
CA GLU A 216 11.73 -0.06 15.06
C GLU A 216 12.12 -0.90 13.85
N LEU A 217 13.22 -1.63 13.91
CA LEU A 217 13.81 -2.32 12.78
C LEU A 217 13.12 -3.63 12.37
N GLY A 218 12.38 -4.23 13.27
CA GLY A 218 11.70 -5.50 13.00
C GLY A 218 12.63 -6.73 13.05
N PRO A 219 12.29 -7.85 12.35
CA PRO A 219 11.15 -8.00 11.45
C PRO A 219 9.79 -8.01 12.16
N HIS A 220 8.88 -7.16 11.70
CA HIS A 220 7.51 -7.11 12.19
C HIS A 220 6.62 -7.93 11.28
N HIS A 221 6.14 -9.08 11.74
CA HIS A 221 5.26 -9.96 10.97
C HIS A 221 3.81 -9.74 11.34
N TYR A 222 2.97 -9.57 10.34
CA TYR A 222 1.54 -9.40 10.46
C TYR A 222 0.78 -10.48 9.67
N VAL A 223 -0.31 -10.97 10.25
CA VAL A 223 -1.20 -11.93 9.60
C VAL A 223 -2.65 -11.55 9.85
N GLY A 224 -3.51 -11.80 8.90
CA GLY A 224 -4.92 -11.54 9.10
C GLY A 224 -5.81 -11.86 7.92
N PRO A 225 -7.14 -11.86 8.17
CA PRO A 225 -8.13 -12.01 7.11
C PRO A 225 -8.17 -10.77 6.22
N ALA A 226 -8.50 -11.01 4.96
CA ALA A 226 -8.80 -9.99 3.97
C ALA A 226 -10.13 -10.30 3.28
N LEU A 227 -10.79 -9.27 2.76
CA LEU A 227 -12.05 -9.40 2.04
C LEU A 227 -12.05 -8.42 0.87
N LEU A 228 -12.35 -8.91 -0.32
CA LEU A 228 -12.69 -8.09 -1.48
C LEU A 228 -14.19 -8.20 -1.76
N LEU A 229 -14.82 -7.04 -1.96
CA LEU A 229 -16.16 -6.91 -2.55
C LEU A 229 -16.05 -6.14 -3.86
N SER A 230 -16.60 -6.70 -4.96
CA SER A 230 -16.53 -6.10 -6.30
C SER A 230 -17.94 -5.87 -6.87
N PHE A 231 -18.21 -4.65 -7.33
CA PHE A 231 -19.50 -4.20 -7.85
C PHE A 231 -19.34 -3.56 -9.24
N GLY A 232 -18.74 -4.31 -10.17
CA GLY A 232 -18.43 -3.83 -11.49
C GLY A 232 -17.24 -2.86 -11.47
N ARG A 233 -17.47 -1.56 -11.67
CA ARG A 233 -16.40 -0.55 -11.64
C ARG A 233 -15.96 -0.16 -10.24
N LEU A 234 -16.82 -0.36 -9.25
CA LEU A 234 -16.53 -0.08 -7.85
C LEU A 234 -16.10 -1.36 -7.14
N TRP A 235 -15.05 -1.29 -6.37
CA TRP A 235 -14.65 -2.38 -5.49
C TRP A 235 -14.13 -1.85 -4.16
N TRP A 236 -14.17 -2.72 -3.16
CA TRP A 236 -13.67 -2.45 -1.83
C TRP A 236 -12.91 -3.66 -1.31
N SER A 237 -11.66 -3.45 -0.92
CA SER A 237 -10.83 -4.44 -0.25
C SER A 237 -10.47 -3.96 1.14
N SER A 238 -10.47 -4.86 2.11
CA SER A 238 -10.10 -4.53 3.48
C SER A 238 -9.43 -5.72 4.16
N GLY A 239 -8.50 -5.44 5.06
CA GLY A 239 -7.81 -6.44 5.88
C GLY A 239 -7.60 -5.94 7.31
N ALA A 240 -7.58 -6.90 8.23
CA ALA A 240 -7.31 -6.67 9.64
C ALA A 240 -6.22 -7.63 10.09
N TYR A 241 -5.09 -7.09 10.57
CA TYR A 241 -3.88 -7.86 10.80
C TYR A 241 -3.44 -7.75 12.24
N LEU A 242 -3.01 -8.88 12.78
CA LEU A 242 -2.37 -8.95 14.09
C LEU A 242 -0.87 -9.15 13.91
N ARG A 243 -0.09 -8.41 14.65
CA ARG A 243 1.35 -8.61 14.74
C ARG A 243 1.62 -9.90 15.50
N VAL A 244 2.36 -10.81 14.88
CA VAL A 244 2.67 -12.14 15.42
C VAL A 244 4.13 -12.29 15.84
N SER A 245 4.95 -11.25 15.67
CA SER A 245 6.34 -11.15 16.13
C SER A 245 6.45 -10.16 17.29
N ASP A 246 7.48 -10.34 18.12
CA ASP A 246 7.92 -9.39 19.16
C ASP A 246 6.82 -8.88 20.10
N HIS A 247 5.89 -9.75 20.48
CA HIS A 247 4.77 -9.39 21.35
C HIS A 247 5.16 -8.66 22.64
N GLY A 248 6.37 -8.92 23.17
CA GLY A 248 6.89 -8.24 24.36
C GLY A 248 7.26 -6.77 24.11
N HIS A 249 7.41 -6.37 22.85
CA HIS A 249 7.87 -5.03 22.45
C HIS A 249 6.80 -4.22 21.75
N SER A 250 5.68 -4.83 21.39
CA SER A 250 4.60 -4.24 20.57
C SER A 250 3.90 -3.01 21.17
N MET A 251 4.31 -2.59 22.34
CA MET A 251 3.71 -1.47 23.07
C MET A 251 4.75 -0.49 23.59
N GLN A 252 5.95 -0.49 23.01
CA GLN A 252 6.98 0.46 23.39
C GLN A 252 6.71 1.86 22.83
N ARG A 253 7.24 2.87 23.52
CA ARG A 253 7.06 4.27 23.14
C ARG A 253 7.74 4.56 21.80
N GLY A 254 7.07 5.29 20.95
CA GLY A 254 7.61 5.73 19.67
C GLY A 254 7.63 4.67 18.58
N GLU A 255 7.13 3.46 18.86
CA GLU A 255 7.04 2.40 17.87
C GLU A 255 5.90 2.67 16.88
N SER A 256 6.19 2.75 15.58
CA SER A 256 5.22 2.93 14.51
C SER A 256 4.50 1.63 14.15
N ALA A 257 5.11 0.48 14.44
CA ALA A 257 4.60 -0.84 14.13
C ALA A 257 3.72 -1.38 15.27
N GLY A 258 2.47 -0.96 15.36
CA GLY A 258 1.54 -1.34 16.42
C GLY A 258 1.10 -2.82 16.36
N PRO A 259 0.40 -3.32 17.42
CA PRO A 259 -0.02 -4.72 17.51
C PRO A 259 -1.17 -5.09 16.53
N ILE A 260 -1.90 -4.10 16.06
CA ILE A 260 -3.03 -4.27 15.15
C ILE A 260 -2.89 -3.27 14.00
N TRP A 261 -3.14 -3.75 12.80
CA TRP A 261 -3.15 -2.93 11.60
C TRP A 261 -4.43 -3.18 10.78
N PHE A 262 -5.07 -2.12 10.37
CA PHE A 262 -6.16 -2.16 9.41
C PHE A 262 -5.74 -1.44 8.13
N ARG A 263 -6.03 -2.04 7.00
CA ARG A 263 -5.96 -1.38 5.70
C ARG A 263 -7.27 -1.56 4.96
N THR A 264 -7.76 -0.49 4.36
CA THR A 264 -8.89 -0.51 3.45
C THR A 264 -8.51 0.18 2.16
N VAL A 265 -9.01 -0.32 1.05
CA VAL A 265 -8.80 0.25 -0.29
C VAL A 265 -10.15 0.27 -0.99
N VAL A 266 -10.52 1.41 -1.54
CA VAL A 266 -11.70 1.57 -2.40
C VAL A 266 -11.21 1.96 -3.77
N GLY A 267 -11.55 1.21 -4.80
CA GLY A 267 -11.19 1.49 -6.18
C GLY A 267 -12.39 1.75 -7.07
N PHE A 268 -12.20 2.59 -8.06
CA PHE A 268 -13.21 2.95 -9.06
C PHE A 268 -12.61 3.08 -10.45
N GLY A 269 -13.01 2.17 -11.36
CA GLY A 269 -12.62 2.20 -12.78
C GLY A 269 -13.33 3.34 -13.54
N LEU A 270 -12.58 4.09 -14.33
CA LEU A 270 -13.00 5.29 -15.07
C LEU A 270 -13.50 4.97 -16.48
#